data_06b27d6bde685f4b7f0e4e0cf9501e4e
#
_entry.id   06b27d6bde685f4b7f0e4e0cf9501e4e
#
_cell.length_a   1.000
_cell.length_b   1.000
_cell.length_c   1.000
_cell.angle_alpha   90.00
_cell.angle_beta   90.00
_cell.angle_gamma   90.00
#
_symmetry.space_group_name_H-M   'P 1'
#
loop_
_entity.id
_entity.type
_entity.pdbx_description
1 polymer ?
#
loop_
_entity_poly.entity_id
_entity_poly.type
_entity_poly.pdbx_seq_one_letter_code
_entity_poly.pdbx_strand_id
1 'polypeptide(L)'
;MRGLGAGHTAVSYDGLAVTDTRQGQIDMGQFCIDNLADIELQTLDNAQLLVPVRNMASAVVNMHTPWSLNPDHRWHATATLQQASFNTWAPALTLNKAWRSGTAMNVSSNYFFADNNYPFTLKNGLTTSHLTRNNSRMQRVTTEANVRQTLCHGGMVTAKAYFYHNYRHLPGMVHYYVNNGTERLLEQTAFGQARWQQQWQRLSVFAAAKYNWQTSQYTDIGGQYPGGALHQNYWQREAYATAGAALHLTAWLQAAYTTDYSHASQNNNLPTDHAVSRDTWLQALALQLHTARWQLTARGILHCYWNHMRHGTAAANAQRLTPSLTASYLAVRAPLWLYLRAGYKESFRMPTFTENYYYHLGSATLKPELTRQLSAGLTMQAAPSRKWWPLVALTADGYYNRVADRIVSVPYNLFVWRTVNMGDVRTAGLDITLQSTWQPVPRHTLLLAANYTLQHSTDHTSDKLSTWHKQLAYTPVHSGAASLTWQSPWVAVVGSVSYASLRWCNNEHIANTNLPAYAECGFALYRTLQLRHSQLTLRADLVNAFDKRYEVIGRYPMPGRSYRLSIKYQL
;
A
#
# COMPACT_ATOMS: atom_id res chain seq x y z
N MET A 1 1.50 8.19 4.19
CA MET A 1 2.84 8.01 4.77
C MET A 1 3.56 9.33 4.73
N ARG A 2 4.22 9.74 5.82
CA ARG A 2 5.01 11.00 5.92
C ARG A 2 4.25 12.24 5.41
N GLY A 3 2.96 12.38 5.74
CA GLY A 3 2.08 13.45 5.28
C GLY A 3 1.66 13.37 3.80
N LEU A 4 2.17 12.39 3.08
CA LEU A 4 1.81 12.13 1.69
C LEU A 4 0.60 11.18 1.64
N GLY A 5 -0.37 11.49 0.80
CA GLY A 5 -1.55 10.66 0.60
C GLY A 5 -1.23 9.34 -0.12
N ALA A 6 -2.24 8.46 -0.23
CA ALA A 6 -2.09 7.17 -0.91
C ALA A 6 -1.67 7.31 -2.39
N GLY A 7 -2.05 8.40 -3.07
CA GLY A 7 -1.64 8.69 -4.46
C GLY A 7 -0.15 8.98 -4.67
N HIS A 8 0.63 9.17 -3.59
CA HIS A 8 2.10 9.31 -3.65
C HIS A 8 2.85 8.02 -3.33
N THR A 9 2.11 6.94 -3.00
CA THR A 9 2.69 5.64 -2.66
C THR A 9 2.46 4.67 -3.81
N ALA A 10 3.53 4.20 -4.41
CA ALA A 10 3.45 3.13 -5.39
C ALA A 10 3.28 1.77 -4.68
N VAL A 11 2.52 0.88 -5.29
CA VAL A 11 2.43 -0.52 -4.89
C VAL A 11 3.08 -1.36 -5.97
N SER A 12 4.02 -2.20 -5.59
CA SER A 12 4.76 -3.08 -6.49
C SER A 12 4.49 -4.54 -6.14
N TYR A 13 4.24 -5.37 -7.13
CA TYR A 13 4.11 -6.81 -6.96
C TYR A 13 5.14 -7.52 -7.84
N ASP A 14 6.05 -8.27 -7.20
CA ASP A 14 7.22 -8.92 -7.82
C ASP A 14 8.05 -7.96 -8.69
N GLY A 15 8.22 -6.72 -8.19
CA GLY A 15 9.04 -5.69 -8.82
C GLY A 15 8.37 -4.90 -9.94
N LEU A 16 7.08 -5.11 -10.25
CA LEU A 16 6.32 -4.31 -11.20
C LEU A 16 5.18 -3.56 -10.52
N ALA A 17 5.03 -2.27 -10.83
CA ALA A 17 3.99 -1.45 -10.24
C ALA A 17 2.58 -1.96 -10.58
N VAL A 18 1.73 -2.03 -9.57
CA VAL A 18 0.28 -2.17 -9.73
C VAL A 18 -0.32 -0.78 -9.77
N THR A 19 -1.13 -0.50 -10.75
CA THR A 19 -1.64 0.85 -11.03
C THR A 19 -3.16 0.84 -11.17
N ASP A 20 -3.78 1.92 -10.70
CA ASP A 20 -5.12 2.35 -11.04
C ASP A 20 -5.04 3.78 -11.55
N THR A 21 -5.10 3.94 -12.87
CA THR A 21 -4.98 5.26 -13.52
C THR A 21 -6.19 6.14 -13.29
N ARG A 22 -7.33 5.56 -12.91
CA ARG A 22 -8.56 6.30 -12.59
C ARG A 22 -8.45 6.97 -11.23
N GLN A 23 -8.12 6.21 -10.19
CA GLN A 23 -8.08 6.70 -8.80
C GLN A 23 -6.68 7.08 -8.32
N GLY A 24 -5.63 6.52 -8.93
CA GLY A 24 -4.24 6.73 -8.50
C GLY A 24 -3.90 6.10 -7.14
N GLN A 25 -4.78 5.26 -6.62
CA GLN A 25 -4.64 4.60 -5.32
C GLN A 25 -4.95 3.13 -5.46
N ILE A 26 -4.20 2.30 -4.76
CA ILE A 26 -4.39 0.84 -4.76
C ILE A 26 -4.96 0.41 -3.42
N ASP A 27 -6.10 -0.28 -3.44
CA ASP A 27 -6.66 -0.96 -2.28
C ASP A 27 -5.78 -2.18 -1.95
N MET A 28 -5.02 -2.11 -0.85
CA MET A 28 -4.19 -3.22 -0.41
C MET A 28 -5.01 -4.46 -0.01
N GLY A 29 -6.30 -4.28 0.30
CA GLY A 29 -7.21 -5.37 0.62
C GLY A 29 -7.49 -6.31 -0.56
N GLN A 30 -7.14 -5.94 -1.80
CA GLN A 30 -7.29 -6.83 -2.96
C GLN A 30 -6.29 -8.00 -2.98
N PHE A 31 -5.16 -7.90 -2.27
CA PHE A 31 -4.13 -8.94 -2.26
C PHE A 31 -4.34 -9.94 -1.13
N CYS A 32 -4.03 -11.20 -1.39
CA CYS A 32 -4.10 -12.27 -0.40
C CYS A 32 -2.80 -12.33 0.40
N ILE A 33 -2.85 -11.94 1.67
CA ILE A 33 -1.68 -11.96 2.57
C ILE A 33 -1.11 -13.38 2.73
N ASP A 34 -1.97 -14.40 2.69
CA ASP A 34 -1.54 -15.81 2.83
C ASP A 34 -0.63 -16.29 1.67
N ASN A 35 -0.64 -15.57 0.53
CA ASN A 35 0.22 -15.84 -0.62
C ASN A 35 1.32 -14.78 -0.82
N LEU A 36 1.77 -14.13 0.24
CA LEU A 36 2.92 -13.22 0.21
C LEU A 36 4.06 -13.78 1.04
N ALA A 37 5.27 -13.70 0.51
CA ALA A 37 6.49 -14.02 1.25
C ALA A 37 6.80 -12.93 2.27
N ASP A 38 6.72 -11.68 1.82
CA ASP A 38 6.97 -10.49 2.61
C ASP A 38 6.26 -9.27 2.01
N ILE A 39 6.18 -8.21 2.81
CA ILE A 39 5.74 -6.87 2.42
C ILE A 39 6.80 -5.90 2.92
N GLU A 40 7.47 -5.24 2.00
CA GLU A 40 8.51 -4.25 2.29
C GLU A 40 8.01 -2.84 2.03
N LEU A 41 8.22 -1.94 2.99
CA LEU A 41 7.96 -0.52 2.82
C LEU A 41 9.26 0.23 2.62
N GLN A 42 9.38 0.89 1.47
CA GLN A 42 10.51 1.75 1.13
C GLN A 42 10.07 3.22 1.11
N THR A 43 10.72 4.06 1.91
CA THR A 43 10.41 5.50 2.04
C THR A 43 11.52 6.43 1.55
N LEU A 44 12.72 5.91 1.37
CA LEU A 44 13.86 6.53 0.70
C LEU A 44 14.16 5.78 -0.59
N ASP A 45 15.06 6.31 -1.39
CA ASP A 45 15.49 5.61 -2.60
C ASP A 45 16.03 4.23 -2.26
N ASN A 46 15.65 3.27 -3.09
CA ASN A 46 16.07 1.89 -2.98
C ASN A 46 17.60 1.79 -3.14
N ALA A 47 18.22 0.95 -2.31
CA ALA A 47 19.62 0.57 -2.48
C ALA A 47 19.86 -0.16 -3.82
N GLN A 48 18.81 -0.74 -4.42
CA GLN A 48 18.86 -1.35 -5.74
C GLN A 48 18.92 -0.27 -6.82
N LEU A 49 20.00 -0.29 -7.60
CA LEU A 49 20.21 0.67 -8.67
C LEU A 49 19.27 0.40 -9.86
N LEU A 50 19.01 -0.88 -10.16
CA LEU A 50 18.28 -1.33 -11.34
C LEU A 50 16.85 -1.75 -10.98
N VAL A 51 15.93 -0.79 -11.01
CA VAL A 51 14.49 -0.98 -10.77
C VAL A 51 13.67 -0.22 -11.83
N PRO A 52 12.42 -0.64 -12.12
CA PRO A 52 11.52 0.15 -12.95
C PRO A 52 11.35 1.59 -12.42
N VAL A 53 11.20 2.55 -13.33
CA VAL A 53 11.12 3.97 -12.94
C VAL A 53 9.87 4.25 -12.09
N ARG A 54 8.77 3.56 -12.35
CA ARG A 54 7.55 3.66 -11.53
C ARG A 54 7.73 3.25 -10.07
N ASN A 55 8.72 2.40 -9.79
CA ASN A 55 9.08 2.00 -8.42
C ASN A 55 10.04 2.99 -7.75
N MET A 56 10.29 4.15 -8.37
CA MET A 56 11.06 5.25 -7.80
C MET A 56 10.16 6.37 -7.25
N ALA A 57 8.91 6.05 -6.85
CA ALA A 57 7.95 6.97 -6.25
C ALA A 57 8.37 7.47 -4.85
N SER A 58 7.62 8.43 -4.28
CA SER A 58 7.88 9.00 -2.94
C SER A 58 7.96 7.95 -1.83
N ALA A 59 7.10 6.94 -1.91
CA ALA A 59 7.14 5.72 -1.10
C ALA A 59 6.71 4.54 -1.96
N VAL A 60 7.20 3.34 -1.65
CA VAL A 60 6.87 2.11 -2.38
C VAL A 60 6.56 1.00 -1.39
N VAL A 61 5.43 0.33 -1.58
CA VAL A 61 5.09 -0.93 -0.90
C VAL A 61 5.40 -2.06 -1.87
N ASN A 62 6.42 -2.84 -1.59
CA ASN A 62 6.79 -4.01 -2.38
C ASN A 62 6.19 -5.27 -1.78
N MET A 63 5.57 -6.09 -2.59
CA MET A 63 5.05 -7.40 -2.25
C MET A 63 5.75 -8.48 -3.07
N HIS A 64 6.07 -9.59 -2.46
CA HIS A 64 6.78 -10.68 -3.11
C HIS A 64 6.02 -12.00 -2.99
N THR A 65 5.95 -12.74 -4.10
CA THR A 65 5.38 -14.09 -4.14
C THR A 65 6.30 -15.07 -3.41
N PRO A 66 5.77 -15.99 -2.58
CA PRO A 66 6.56 -17.05 -1.98
C PRO A 66 6.94 -18.11 -3.03
N TRP A 67 8.23 -18.35 -3.21
CA TRP A 67 8.73 -19.39 -4.11
C TRP A 67 9.23 -20.59 -3.32
N SER A 68 8.76 -21.79 -3.66
CA SER A 68 9.41 -23.02 -3.18
C SER A 68 10.79 -23.11 -3.83
N LEU A 69 11.82 -23.24 -3.00
CA LEU A 69 13.22 -23.39 -3.45
C LEU A 69 13.67 -24.84 -3.47
N ASN A 70 12.88 -25.77 -2.90
CA ASN A 70 13.22 -27.19 -2.81
C ASN A 70 12.67 -27.95 -4.03
N PRO A 71 13.52 -28.40 -4.95
CA PRO A 71 13.08 -29.15 -6.13
C PRO A 71 12.86 -30.64 -5.79
N ASP A 72 11.92 -30.91 -4.88
CA ASP A 72 11.57 -32.28 -4.46
C ASP A 72 10.57 -32.98 -5.41
N HIS A 73 10.12 -32.25 -6.47
CA HIS A 73 9.10 -32.66 -7.43
C HIS A 73 7.71 -32.92 -6.85
N ARG A 74 7.50 -32.66 -5.56
CA ARG A 74 6.20 -32.84 -4.91
C ARG A 74 5.36 -31.57 -5.00
N TRP A 75 4.05 -31.75 -4.95
CA TRP A 75 3.14 -30.65 -4.71
C TRP A 75 3.07 -30.34 -3.23
N HIS A 76 3.26 -29.08 -2.90
CA HIS A 76 3.02 -28.54 -1.55
C HIS A 76 1.72 -27.75 -1.59
N ALA A 77 0.74 -28.24 -0.83
CA ALA A 77 -0.58 -27.62 -0.73
C ALA A 77 -0.74 -26.96 0.64
N THR A 78 -1.25 -25.74 0.63
CA THR A 78 -1.65 -25.05 1.87
C THR A 78 -3.13 -24.69 1.74
N ALA A 79 -3.96 -25.26 2.61
CA ALA A 79 -5.37 -24.92 2.73
C ALA A 79 -5.59 -24.14 4.03
N THR A 80 -6.24 -22.99 3.93
CA THR A 80 -6.61 -22.16 5.07
C THR A 80 -8.12 -21.98 5.08
N LEU A 81 -8.74 -22.19 6.23
CA LEU A 81 -10.14 -21.82 6.47
C LEU A 81 -10.17 -20.86 7.64
N GLN A 82 -10.74 -19.69 7.40
CA GLN A 82 -10.96 -18.68 8.43
C GLN A 82 -12.44 -18.38 8.57
N GLN A 83 -12.91 -18.37 9.80
CA GLN A 83 -14.24 -17.91 10.19
C GLN A 83 -14.10 -16.79 11.21
N ALA A 84 -14.90 -15.71 11.08
CA ALA A 84 -14.86 -14.60 12.01
C ALA A 84 -16.25 -14.04 12.30
N SER A 85 -16.32 -13.11 13.25
CA SER A 85 -17.54 -12.36 13.58
C SER A 85 -18.19 -11.76 12.35
N PHE A 86 -19.48 -11.42 12.43
CA PHE A 86 -20.26 -10.78 11.37
C PHE A 86 -20.39 -11.65 10.12
N ASN A 87 -20.58 -12.97 10.34
CA ASN A 87 -20.72 -13.98 9.28
C ASN A 87 -19.59 -13.96 8.26
N THR A 88 -18.35 -13.87 8.74
CA THR A 88 -17.17 -13.80 7.88
C THR A 88 -16.60 -15.20 7.62
N TRP A 89 -16.37 -15.53 6.35
CA TRP A 89 -15.73 -16.76 5.86
C TRP A 89 -14.66 -16.44 4.86
N ALA A 90 -13.48 -17.00 5.04
CA ALA A 90 -12.34 -16.79 4.14
C ALA A 90 -11.55 -18.09 3.91
N PRO A 91 -12.02 -19.00 3.02
CA PRO A 91 -11.23 -20.12 2.56
C PRO A 91 -10.15 -19.66 1.56
N ALA A 92 -8.95 -20.25 1.67
CA ALA A 92 -7.85 -20.04 0.75
C ALA A 92 -7.12 -21.35 0.45
N LEU A 93 -6.63 -21.49 -0.79
CA LEU A 93 -5.83 -22.61 -1.23
C LEU A 93 -4.60 -22.11 -1.99
N THR A 94 -3.43 -22.58 -1.61
CA THR A 94 -2.18 -22.30 -2.32
C THR A 94 -1.49 -23.60 -2.67
N LEU A 95 -1.07 -23.73 -3.93
CA LEU A 95 -0.35 -24.88 -4.47
C LEU A 95 1.03 -24.41 -4.95
N ASN A 96 2.07 -25.08 -4.50
CA ASN A 96 3.44 -24.80 -4.87
C ASN A 96 4.11 -26.06 -5.42
N LYS A 97 4.96 -25.90 -6.44
CA LYS A 97 5.81 -26.97 -6.95
C LYS A 97 7.10 -26.41 -7.52
N ALA A 98 8.19 -27.09 -7.27
CA ALA A 98 9.48 -26.81 -7.91
C ALA A 98 10.02 -28.07 -8.59
N TRP A 99 10.64 -27.87 -9.75
CA TRP A 99 11.26 -28.91 -10.55
C TRP A 99 12.78 -28.73 -10.60
N ARG A 100 13.51 -29.82 -10.81
CA ARG A 100 14.98 -29.78 -11.00
C ARG A 100 15.41 -29.00 -12.25
N SER A 101 14.50 -28.81 -13.21
CA SER A 101 14.73 -27.97 -14.39
C SER A 101 14.90 -26.47 -14.08
N GLY A 102 14.78 -26.08 -12.81
CA GLY A 102 14.77 -24.66 -12.40
C GLY A 102 13.43 -23.97 -12.58
N THR A 103 12.38 -24.72 -12.90
CA THR A 103 11.00 -24.22 -12.96
C THR A 103 10.39 -24.27 -11.57
N ALA A 104 9.69 -23.21 -11.16
CA ALA A 104 8.84 -23.20 -9.96
C ALA A 104 7.48 -22.60 -10.31
N MET A 105 6.43 -23.13 -9.73
CA MET A 105 5.04 -22.70 -9.92
C MET A 105 4.39 -22.47 -8.57
N ASN A 106 3.61 -21.39 -8.47
CA ASN A 106 2.75 -21.05 -7.34
C ASN A 106 1.37 -20.68 -7.90
N VAL A 107 0.33 -21.32 -7.39
CA VAL A 107 -1.07 -20.98 -7.72
C VAL A 107 -1.82 -20.78 -6.42
N SER A 108 -2.51 -19.67 -6.30
CA SER A 108 -3.29 -19.33 -5.10
C SER A 108 -4.67 -18.83 -5.48
N SER A 109 -5.67 -19.25 -4.72
CA SER A 109 -7.03 -18.73 -4.81
C SER A 109 -7.60 -18.54 -3.42
N ASN A 110 -8.24 -17.41 -3.19
CA ASN A 110 -8.96 -17.15 -1.95
C ASN A 110 -10.33 -16.54 -2.24
N TYR A 111 -11.30 -16.95 -1.44
CA TYR A 111 -12.63 -16.38 -1.39
C TYR A 111 -12.82 -15.69 -0.05
N PHE A 112 -13.51 -14.58 -0.03
CA PHE A 112 -13.88 -13.85 1.17
C PHE A 112 -15.36 -13.47 1.10
N PHE A 113 -16.07 -13.77 2.15
CA PHE A 113 -17.47 -13.37 2.35
C PHE A 113 -17.63 -12.78 3.75
N ALA A 114 -18.37 -11.68 3.86
CA ALA A 114 -18.76 -11.12 5.14
C ALA A 114 -20.07 -10.34 5.01
N ASP A 115 -20.99 -10.48 5.96
CA ASP A 115 -22.16 -9.61 6.05
C ASP A 115 -21.78 -8.23 6.61
N ASN A 116 -20.72 -8.15 7.44
CA ASN A 116 -20.21 -6.92 8.07
C ASN A 116 -21.29 -6.12 8.84
N ASN A 117 -22.31 -6.79 9.31
CA ASN A 117 -23.46 -6.21 10.02
C ASN A 117 -23.17 -6.01 11.53
N TYR A 118 -22.07 -5.35 11.83
CA TYR A 118 -21.63 -5.14 13.22
C TYR A 118 -22.48 -4.08 13.93
N PRO A 119 -22.66 -4.23 15.28
CA PRO A 119 -23.34 -3.25 16.10
C PRO A 119 -22.45 -2.02 16.33
N PHE A 120 -23.09 -0.86 16.36
CA PHE A 120 -22.42 0.41 16.71
C PHE A 120 -23.36 1.30 17.53
N THR A 121 -22.77 2.33 18.16
CA THR A 121 -23.51 3.29 18.98
C THR A 121 -23.48 4.65 18.30
N LEU A 122 -24.65 5.19 18.03
CA LEU A 122 -24.81 6.55 17.51
C LEU A 122 -25.24 7.48 18.64
N LYS A 123 -24.45 8.56 18.85
CA LYS A 123 -24.79 9.64 19.77
C LYS A 123 -25.29 10.84 19.00
N ASN A 124 -26.49 11.31 19.31
CA ASN A 124 -27.10 12.52 18.77
C ASN A 124 -27.54 13.42 19.92
N GLY A 125 -26.71 14.40 20.26
CA GLY A 125 -26.92 15.22 21.45
C GLY A 125 -26.98 14.34 22.73
N LEU A 126 -28.11 14.37 23.42
CA LEU A 126 -28.36 13.57 24.63
C LEU A 126 -28.86 12.15 24.32
N THR A 127 -29.27 11.88 23.08
CA THR A 127 -29.82 10.57 22.69
C THR A 127 -28.71 9.62 22.29
N THR A 128 -28.73 8.40 22.81
CA THR A 128 -27.84 7.31 22.44
C THR A 128 -28.65 6.19 21.83
N SER A 129 -28.35 5.80 20.60
CA SER A 129 -29.02 4.71 19.88
C SER A 129 -28.04 3.57 19.61
N HIS A 130 -28.48 2.33 19.86
CA HIS A 130 -27.73 1.12 19.48
C HIS A 130 -28.28 0.60 18.16
N LEU A 131 -27.44 0.61 17.15
CA LEU A 131 -27.80 0.31 15.77
C LEU A 131 -26.88 -0.78 15.21
N THR A 132 -27.32 -1.39 14.12
CA THR A 132 -26.52 -2.36 13.37
C THR A 132 -26.18 -1.81 11.99
N ARG A 133 -24.96 -2.01 11.53
CA ARG A 133 -24.50 -1.57 10.21
C ARG A 133 -25.25 -2.32 9.12
N ASN A 134 -25.94 -1.60 8.25
CA ASN A 134 -26.69 -2.14 7.12
C ASN A 134 -25.94 -1.90 5.81
N ASN A 135 -26.33 -2.59 4.75
CA ASN A 135 -25.76 -2.47 3.41
C ASN A 135 -24.22 -2.58 3.40
N SER A 136 -23.68 -3.57 4.12
CA SER A 136 -22.24 -3.73 4.36
C SER A 136 -21.66 -5.05 3.86
N ARG A 137 -22.48 -5.91 3.22
CA ARG A 137 -22.07 -7.21 2.69
C ARG A 137 -20.94 -7.07 1.66
N MET A 138 -19.99 -7.98 1.72
CA MET A 138 -18.87 -8.05 0.80
C MET A 138 -18.60 -9.48 0.37
N GLN A 139 -18.33 -9.66 -0.93
CA GLN A 139 -17.89 -10.91 -1.54
C GLN A 139 -16.69 -10.63 -2.44
N ARG A 140 -15.62 -11.38 -2.25
CA ARG A 140 -14.38 -11.18 -2.97
C ARG A 140 -13.74 -12.51 -3.36
N VAL A 141 -13.25 -12.57 -4.60
CA VAL A 141 -12.40 -13.66 -5.08
C VAL A 141 -11.09 -13.06 -5.55
N THR A 142 -9.97 -13.66 -5.15
CA THR A 142 -8.65 -13.33 -5.69
C THR A 142 -7.98 -14.62 -6.10
N THR A 143 -7.51 -14.68 -7.34
CA THR A 143 -6.79 -15.85 -7.87
C THR A 143 -5.54 -15.37 -8.59
N GLU A 144 -4.44 -16.06 -8.37
CA GLU A 144 -3.19 -15.78 -9.06
C GLU A 144 -2.45 -17.08 -9.40
N ALA A 145 -1.73 -17.03 -10.52
CA ALA A 145 -0.84 -18.08 -10.97
C ALA A 145 0.51 -17.46 -11.31
N ASN A 146 1.55 -18.03 -10.76
CA ASN A 146 2.91 -17.53 -10.87
C ASN A 146 3.82 -18.65 -11.37
N VAL A 147 4.69 -18.33 -12.32
CA VAL A 147 5.71 -19.23 -12.84
C VAL A 147 7.06 -18.53 -12.82
N ARG A 148 8.07 -19.24 -12.36
CA ARG A 148 9.46 -18.80 -12.39
C ARG A 148 10.29 -19.85 -13.08
N GLN A 149 11.13 -19.44 -14.04
CA GLN A 149 12.08 -20.30 -14.72
C GLN A 149 13.48 -19.75 -14.55
N THR A 150 14.38 -20.52 -13.97
CA THR A 150 15.81 -20.22 -13.99
C THR A 150 16.39 -20.61 -15.35
N LEU A 151 17.10 -19.68 -15.97
CA LEU A 151 17.78 -19.87 -17.26
C LEU A 151 19.27 -20.18 -17.06
N CYS A 152 19.94 -20.55 -18.15
CA CYS A 152 21.39 -20.71 -18.17
C CYS A 152 22.09 -19.37 -17.78
N HIS A 153 23.27 -19.49 -17.19
CA HIS A 153 24.12 -18.35 -16.80
C HIS A 153 23.45 -17.39 -15.78
N GLY A 154 22.56 -17.91 -14.91
CA GLY A 154 21.95 -17.12 -13.85
C GLY A 154 20.81 -16.21 -14.29
N GLY A 155 20.30 -16.37 -15.51
CA GLY A 155 19.11 -15.68 -15.96
C GLY A 155 17.84 -16.19 -15.29
N MET A 156 16.79 -15.37 -15.25
CA MET A 156 15.50 -15.73 -14.67
C MET A 156 14.37 -15.09 -15.46
N VAL A 157 13.34 -15.86 -15.71
CA VAL A 157 12.05 -15.39 -16.22
C VAL A 157 10.98 -15.64 -15.15
N THR A 158 10.16 -14.65 -14.90
CA THR A 158 8.96 -14.79 -14.06
C THR A 158 7.75 -14.33 -14.83
N ALA A 159 6.64 -15.03 -14.64
CA ALA A 159 5.34 -14.65 -15.20
C ALA A 159 4.27 -14.77 -14.12
N LYS A 160 3.33 -13.83 -14.12
CA LYS A 160 2.19 -13.79 -13.19
C LYS A 160 0.91 -13.49 -13.97
N ALA A 161 -0.14 -14.23 -13.66
CA ALA A 161 -1.51 -13.91 -14.01
C ALA A 161 -2.28 -13.70 -12.71
N TYR A 162 -3.06 -12.63 -12.65
CA TYR A 162 -3.80 -12.20 -11.48
C TYR A 162 -5.23 -11.85 -11.85
N PHE A 163 -6.18 -12.28 -11.04
CA PHE A 163 -7.60 -11.95 -11.18
C PHE A 163 -8.19 -11.60 -9.82
N TYR A 164 -8.93 -10.50 -9.75
CA TYR A 164 -9.65 -10.00 -8.60
C TYR A 164 -11.07 -9.64 -8.98
N HIS A 165 -12.02 -10.11 -8.20
CA HIS A 165 -13.44 -9.77 -8.30
C HIS A 165 -13.95 -9.40 -6.91
N ASN A 166 -14.55 -8.24 -6.76
CA ASN A 166 -15.07 -7.75 -5.51
C ASN A 166 -16.45 -7.12 -5.71
N TYR A 167 -17.45 -7.72 -5.13
CA TYR A 167 -18.80 -7.17 -5.06
C TYR A 167 -19.08 -6.77 -3.61
N ARG A 168 -19.30 -5.48 -3.40
CA ARG A 168 -19.55 -4.95 -2.07
C ARG A 168 -20.71 -3.98 -2.05
N HIS A 169 -21.47 -4.04 -1.01
CA HIS A 169 -22.41 -3.02 -0.65
C HIS A 169 -21.67 -1.90 0.07
N LEU A 170 -22.10 -0.67 -0.13
CA LEU A 170 -21.50 0.52 0.47
C LEU A 170 -22.46 1.05 1.54
N PRO A 171 -22.11 0.91 2.83
CA PRO A 171 -23.03 1.28 3.90
C PRO A 171 -23.22 2.79 4.05
N GLY A 172 -22.44 3.60 3.34
CA GLY A 172 -22.53 5.04 3.40
C GLY A 172 -22.17 5.63 4.77
N MET A 173 -22.32 6.95 4.88
CA MET A 173 -22.13 7.71 6.12
C MET A 173 -23.35 7.53 7.03
N VAL A 174 -23.14 7.36 8.35
CA VAL A 174 -24.24 7.27 9.31
C VAL A 174 -24.82 8.66 9.57
N HIS A 175 -26.08 8.86 9.19
CA HIS A 175 -26.88 10.03 9.50
C HIS A 175 -27.88 9.74 10.64
N TYR A 176 -28.34 10.77 11.33
CA TYR A 176 -29.20 10.63 12.50
C TYR A 176 -30.52 9.88 12.26
N TYR A 177 -31.01 9.86 11.02
CA TYR A 177 -32.33 9.30 10.68
C TYR A 177 -32.28 8.28 9.55
N VAL A 178 -31.15 8.08 8.91
CA VAL A 178 -31.03 7.19 7.74
C VAL A 178 -29.84 6.26 7.92
N ASN A 179 -30.11 4.98 8.08
CA ASN A 179 -29.10 3.91 8.11
C ASN A 179 -29.31 2.92 6.94
N ASN A 180 -30.00 3.35 5.88
CA ASN A 180 -30.35 2.53 4.73
C ASN A 180 -29.55 3.00 3.51
N GLY A 181 -28.33 2.48 3.35
CA GLY A 181 -27.59 2.63 2.10
C GLY A 181 -28.18 1.71 1.02
N THR A 182 -28.19 2.16 -0.23
CA THR A 182 -28.62 1.38 -1.41
C THR A 182 -27.47 1.20 -2.40
N GLU A 183 -26.33 1.81 -2.13
CA GLU A 183 -25.17 1.83 -2.99
C GLU A 183 -24.45 0.48 -3.02
N ARG A 184 -24.00 0.10 -4.21
CA ARG A 184 -23.25 -1.12 -4.48
C ARG A 184 -22.09 -0.81 -5.40
N LEU A 185 -21.00 -1.56 -5.24
CA LEU A 185 -19.81 -1.44 -6.08
C LEU A 185 -19.32 -2.82 -6.48
N LEU A 186 -19.20 -3.03 -7.79
CA LEU A 186 -18.54 -4.18 -8.38
C LEU A 186 -17.22 -3.73 -8.98
N GLU A 187 -16.13 -4.32 -8.55
CA GLU A 187 -14.78 -4.08 -9.07
C GLU A 187 -14.19 -5.38 -9.56
N GLN A 188 -13.59 -5.32 -10.74
CA GLN A 188 -12.84 -6.43 -11.31
C GLN A 188 -11.50 -5.92 -11.81
N THR A 189 -10.45 -6.66 -11.51
CA THR A 189 -9.08 -6.38 -11.99
C THR A 189 -8.48 -7.66 -12.49
N ALA A 190 -7.94 -7.64 -13.71
CA ALA A 190 -7.14 -8.72 -14.24
C ALA A 190 -5.84 -8.15 -14.80
N PHE A 191 -4.71 -8.76 -14.49
CA PHE A 191 -3.47 -8.42 -15.14
C PHE A 191 -2.60 -9.65 -15.40
N GLY A 192 -1.86 -9.58 -16.51
CA GLY A 192 -0.76 -10.45 -16.82
C GLY A 192 0.54 -9.67 -16.82
N GLN A 193 1.60 -10.23 -16.25
CA GLN A 193 2.94 -9.64 -16.30
C GLN A 193 4.00 -10.69 -16.52
N ALA A 194 5.06 -10.31 -17.23
CA ALA A 194 6.25 -11.12 -17.43
C ALA A 194 7.49 -10.26 -17.22
N ARG A 195 8.50 -10.84 -16.61
CA ARG A 195 9.79 -10.20 -16.36
C ARG A 195 10.91 -11.17 -16.68
N TRP A 196 11.85 -10.72 -17.46
CA TRP A 196 13.13 -11.37 -17.69
C TRP A 196 14.24 -10.55 -17.04
N GLN A 197 15.19 -11.22 -16.42
CA GLN A 197 16.40 -10.60 -15.89
C GLN A 197 17.61 -11.51 -16.14
N GLN A 198 18.75 -10.88 -16.40
CA GLN A 198 20.02 -11.55 -16.63
C GLN A 198 21.14 -10.76 -16.00
N GLN A 199 22.08 -11.47 -15.39
CA GLN A 199 23.27 -10.87 -14.80
C GLN A 199 24.50 -11.53 -15.39
N TRP A 200 25.42 -10.71 -15.88
CA TRP A 200 26.78 -11.07 -16.26
C TRP A 200 27.77 -10.43 -15.29
N GLN A 201 29.05 -10.69 -15.45
CA GLN A 201 30.07 -10.18 -14.53
C GLN A 201 30.02 -8.67 -14.29
N ARG A 202 29.78 -7.87 -15.36
CA ARG A 202 29.76 -6.40 -15.30
C ARG A 202 28.44 -5.77 -15.70
N LEU A 203 27.53 -6.55 -16.26
CA LEU A 203 26.28 -6.04 -16.83
C LEU A 203 25.10 -6.81 -16.22
N SER A 204 24.16 -6.06 -15.67
CA SER A 204 22.86 -6.59 -15.24
C SER A 204 21.79 -5.94 -16.10
N VAL A 205 20.85 -6.73 -16.62
CA VAL A 205 19.73 -6.23 -17.42
C VAL A 205 18.43 -6.83 -16.96
N PHE A 206 17.34 -6.11 -17.17
CA PHE A 206 16.00 -6.65 -17.09
C PHE A 206 15.11 -6.05 -18.16
N ALA A 207 14.08 -6.80 -18.54
CA ALA A 207 12.96 -6.32 -19.33
C ALA A 207 11.66 -6.91 -18.76
N ALA A 208 10.59 -6.14 -18.76
CA ALA A 208 9.31 -6.60 -18.29
C ALA A 208 8.17 -5.95 -19.04
N ALA A 209 7.05 -6.68 -19.16
CA ALA A 209 5.82 -6.19 -19.73
C ALA A 209 4.64 -6.57 -18.83
N LYS A 210 3.61 -5.73 -18.82
CA LYS A 210 2.36 -5.93 -18.09
C LYS A 210 1.19 -5.40 -18.88
N TYR A 211 0.10 -6.15 -18.88
CA TYR A 211 -1.19 -5.67 -19.35
C TYR A 211 -2.20 -5.74 -18.22
N ASN A 212 -2.87 -4.62 -17.95
CA ASN A 212 -3.86 -4.47 -16.89
C ASN A 212 -5.22 -4.12 -17.48
N TRP A 213 -6.26 -4.80 -17.02
CA TRP A 213 -7.66 -4.56 -17.33
C TRP A 213 -8.43 -4.42 -16.03
N GLN A 214 -9.23 -3.35 -15.92
CA GLN A 214 -10.03 -3.06 -14.73
C GLN A 214 -11.42 -2.58 -15.12
N THR A 215 -12.41 -3.00 -14.36
CA THR A 215 -13.77 -2.46 -14.41
C THR A 215 -14.25 -2.04 -13.03
N SER A 216 -15.06 -0.99 -13.00
CA SER A 216 -15.73 -0.55 -11.79
C SER A 216 -17.17 -0.16 -12.15
N GLN A 217 -18.14 -0.78 -11.47
CA GLN A 217 -19.57 -0.53 -11.67
C GLN A 217 -20.17 -0.10 -10.35
N TYR A 218 -20.52 1.18 -10.27
CA TYR A 218 -21.24 1.75 -9.12
C TYR A 218 -22.73 1.78 -9.45
N THR A 219 -23.54 1.30 -8.53
CA THR A 219 -25.00 1.31 -8.62
C THR A 219 -25.59 1.86 -7.35
N ASP A 220 -26.48 2.82 -7.47
CA ASP A 220 -27.31 3.32 -6.38
C ASP A 220 -28.79 3.27 -6.81
N ILE A 221 -29.59 2.50 -6.07
CA ILE A 221 -31.02 2.30 -6.35
C ILE A 221 -31.91 3.18 -5.46
N GLY A 222 -31.37 4.24 -4.89
CA GLY A 222 -32.12 5.25 -4.15
C GLY A 222 -33.10 5.99 -5.06
N GLY A 223 -34.33 6.22 -4.58
CA GLY A 223 -35.40 6.89 -5.35
C GLY A 223 -35.14 8.38 -5.70
N GLN A 224 -33.96 8.89 -5.42
CA GLN A 224 -33.55 10.29 -5.68
C GLN A 224 -33.11 10.54 -7.13
N TYR A 225 -32.96 9.49 -7.94
CA TYR A 225 -32.46 9.61 -9.31
C TYR A 225 -33.61 9.56 -10.32
N PRO A 226 -33.56 10.37 -11.40
CA PRO A 226 -34.45 10.19 -12.55
C PRO A 226 -34.32 8.77 -13.11
N GLY A 227 -35.43 8.03 -13.18
CA GLY A 227 -35.43 6.62 -13.57
C GLY A 227 -35.21 5.61 -12.43
N GLY A 228 -35.10 6.06 -11.16
CA GLY A 228 -35.07 5.21 -9.96
C GLY A 228 -33.71 4.60 -9.64
N ALA A 229 -32.68 4.77 -10.47
CA ALA A 229 -31.36 4.26 -10.20
C ALA A 229 -30.26 5.05 -10.90
N LEU A 230 -29.06 5.11 -10.28
CA LEU A 230 -27.84 5.61 -10.88
C LEU A 230 -26.92 4.42 -11.19
N HIS A 231 -26.45 4.35 -12.43
CA HIS A 231 -25.47 3.35 -12.88
C HIS A 231 -24.26 4.07 -13.49
N GLN A 232 -23.10 3.89 -12.88
CA GLN A 232 -21.84 4.45 -13.38
C GLN A 232 -20.84 3.31 -13.63
N ASN A 233 -20.46 3.11 -14.87
CA ASN A 233 -19.54 2.08 -15.29
C ASN A 233 -18.26 2.71 -15.85
N TYR A 234 -17.12 2.16 -15.44
CA TYR A 234 -15.79 2.55 -15.90
C TYR A 234 -15.04 1.33 -16.38
N TRP A 235 -14.38 1.47 -17.53
CA TRP A 235 -13.51 0.45 -18.12
C TRP A 235 -12.13 1.04 -18.32
N GLN A 236 -11.12 0.43 -17.74
CA GLN A 236 -9.74 0.86 -17.83
C GLN A 236 -8.87 -0.23 -18.45
N ARG A 237 -7.88 0.19 -19.22
CA ARG A 237 -6.86 -0.69 -19.80
C ARG A 237 -5.51 0.02 -19.70
N GLU A 238 -4.47 -0.73 -19.38
CA GLU A 238 -3.11 -0.22 -19.40
C GLU A 238 -2.16 -1.27 -19.97
N ALA A 239 -1.42 -0.89 -21.01
CA ALA A 239 -0.25 -1.61 -21.47
C ALA A 239 1.00 -0.93 -20.92
N TYR A 240 1.91 -1.69 -20.32
CA TYR A 240 3.12 -1.20 -19.68
C TYR A 240 4.31 -2.05 -20.09
N ALA A 241 5.43 -1.41 -20.42
CA ALA A 241 6.71 -2.04 -20.66
C ALA A 241 7.83 -1.28 -19.95
N THR A 242 8.81 -2.01 -19.45
CA THR A 242 10.02 -1.45 -18.81
C THR A 242 11.23 -2.26 -19.19
N ALA A 243 12.34 -1.58 -19.35
CA ALA A 243 13.65 -2.20 -19.56
C ALA A 243 14.74 -1.39 -18.87
N GLY A 244 15.77 -2.05 -18.42
CA GLY A 244 16.90 -1.37 -17.80
C GLY A 244 18.18 -2.17 -17.85
N ALA A 245 19.29 -1.44 -17.75
CA ALA A 245 20.64 -1.99 -17.73
C ALA A 245 21.47 -1.27 -16.64
N ALA A 246 22.27 -2.02 -15.90
CA ALA A 246 23.25 -1.50 -14.95
C ALA A 246 24.62 -2.06 -15.28
N LEU A 247 25.61 -1.18 -15.36
CA LEU A 247 26.98 -1.49 -15.71
C LEU A 247 27.92 -1.14 -14.55
N HIS A 248 28.74 -2.09 -14.15
CA HIS A 248 29.85 -1.87 -13.24
C HIS A 248 31.01 -1.24 -14.02
N LEU A 249 31.14 0.09 -13.92
CA LEU A 249 32.22 0.85 -14.58
C LEU A 249 33.57 0.56 -13.92
N THR A 250 33.59 0.53 -12.60
CA THR A 250 34.73 0.16 -11.77
C THR A 250 34.25 -0.71 -10.59
N ALA A 251 35.17 -1.15 -9.73
CA ALA A 251 34.81 -1.90 -8.51
C ALA A 251 33.99 -1.07 -7.52
N TRP A 252 34.01 0.25 -7.60
CA TRP A 252 33.32 1.17 -6.68
C TRP A 252 32.26 2.05 -7.37
N LEU A 253 32.14 2.02 -8.70
CA LEU A 253 31.21 2.86 -9.46
C LEU A 253 30.34 2.02 -10.39
N GLN A 254 29.03 2.20 -10.29
CA GLN A 254 28.01 1.62 -11.16
C GLN A 254 27.17 2.72 -11.80
N ALA A 255 26.77 2.50 -13.04
CA ALA A 255 25.78 3.32 -13.74
C ALA A 255 24.59 2.47 -14.15
N ALA A 256 23.39 3.00 -14.09
CA ALA A 256 22.21 2.33 -14.59
C ALA A 256 21.31 3.28 -15.37
N TYR A 257 20.69 2.75 -16.40
CA TYR A 257 19.64 3.40 -17.16
C TYR A 257 18.39 2.52 -17.16
N THR A 258 17.23 3.12 -16.92
CA THR A 258 15.95 2.43 -16.97
C THR A 258 14.94 3.29 -17.70
N THR A 259 14.12 2.66 -18.53
CA THR A 259 13.04 3.32 -19.26
C THR A 259 11.74 2.56 -19.09
N ASP A 260 10.65 3.29 -18.85
CA ASP A 260 9.29 2.78 -18.70
C ASP A 260 8.39 3.48 -19.73
N TYR A 261 7.58 2.71 -20.44
CA TYR A 261 6.52 3.24 -21.30
C TYR A 261 5.18 2.63 -20.90
N SER A 262 4.13 3.43 -20.89
CA SER A 262 2.78 2.94 -20.74
C SER A 262 1.77 3.74 -21.52
N HIS A 263 0.77 3.03 -22.02
CA HIS A 263 -0.46 3.58 -22.57
C HIS A 263 -1.63 3.16 -21.69
N ALA A 264 -2.29 4.15 -21.07
CA ALA A 264 -3.46 3.95 -20.21
C ALA A 264 -4.69 4.61 -20.84
N SER A 265 -5.83 3.91 -20.83
CA SER A 265 -7.09 4.42 -21.35
C SER A 265 -8.26 4.13 -20.43
N GLN A 266 -9.25 5.01 -20.42
CA GLN A 266 -10.49 4.86 -19.67
C GLN A 266 -11.68 5.25 -20.53
N ASN A 267 -12.73 4.43 -20.46
CA ASN A 267 -14.06 4.72 -21.00
C ASN A 267 -15.08 4.68 -19.86
N ASN A 268 -16.22 5.33 -20.04
CA ASN A 268 -17.33 5.31 -19.10
C ASN A 268 -18.68 5.43 -19.84
N ASN A 269 -19.78 5.25 -19.09
CA ASN A 269 -21.16 5.40 -19.59
C ASN A 269 -21.84 6.70 -19.15
N LEU A 270 -21.06 7.71 -18.72
CA LEU A 270 -21.63 8.97 -18.28
C LEU A 270 -22.19 9.77 -19.47
N PRO A 271 -23.13 10.73 -19.22
CA PRO A 271 -23.75 11.53 -20.29
C PRO A 271 -22.75 12.32 -21.13
N THR A 272 -21.61 12.64 -20.58
CA THR A 272 -20.50 13.27 -21.29
C THR A 272 -19.49 12.17 -21.63
N ASP A 273 -19.35 11.83 -22.91
CA ASP A 273 -18.40 10.82 -23.40
C ASP A 273 -16.96 11.28 -23.13
N HIS A 274 -16.39 10.79 -22.05
CA HIS A 274 -15.02 11.06 -21.63
C HIS A 274 -14.13 9.84 -21.86
N ALA A 275 -14.00 9.41 -23.11
CA ALA A 275 -12.96 8.48 -23.50
C ALA A 275 -11.61 9.19 -23.44
N VAL A 276 -10.83 8.88 -22.43
CA VAL A 276 -9.54 9.52 -22.17
C VAL A 276 -8.41 8.51 -22.24
N SER A 277 -7.24 8.98 -22.68
CA SER A 277 -6.01 8.18 -22.62
C SER A 277 -4.81 9.03 -22.25
N ARG A 278 -3.78 8.36 -21.77
CA ARG A 278 -2.49 8.96 -21.40
C ARG A 278 -1.36 8.06 -21.82
N ASP A 279 -0.44 8.62 -22.58
CA ASP A 279 0.86 8.04 -22.83
C ASP A 279 1.85 8.57 -21.79
N THR A 280 2.63 7.68 -21.22
CA THR A 280 3.63 8.03 -20.20
C THR A 280 4.97 7.42 -20.60
N TRP A 281 6.00 8.25 -20.67
CA TRP A 281 7.37 7.79 -20.87
C TRP A 281 8.26 8.34 -19.77
N LEU A 282 8.80 7.44 -18.96
CA LEU A 282 9.70 7.76 -17.87
C LEU A 282 11.09 7.22 -18.18
N GLN A 283 12.11 8.01 -17.91
CA GLN A 283 13.49 7.60 -18.11
C GLN A 283 14.30 7.96 -16.87
N ALA A 284 15.09 7.04 -16.35
CA ALA A 284 15.93 7.26 -15.19
C ALA A 284 17.40 6.93 -15.52
N LEU A 285 18.28 7.87 -15.24
CA LEU A 285 19.72 7.66 -15.19
C LEU A 285 20.15 7.68 -13.73
N ALA A 286 20.93 6.68 -13.32
CA ALA A 286 21.41 6.56 -11.96
C ALA A 286 22.91 6.26 -11.94
N LEU A 287 23.60 6.88 -10.99
CA LEU A 287 25.00 6.62 -10.66
C LEU A 287 25.10 6.22 -9.20
N GLN A 288 25.77 5.13 -8.91
CA GLN A 288 25.99 4.66 -7.54
C GLN A 288 27.48 4.46 -7.28
N LEU A 289 27.95 5.14 -6.25
CA LEU A 289 29.27 4.93 -5.70
C LEU A 289 29.13 4.03 -4.46
N HIS A 290 29.87 2.95 -4.44
CA HIS A 290 29.91 2.00 -3.33
C HIS A 290 31.35 1.75 -2.90
N THR A 291 31.64 2.05 -1.63
CA THR A 291 32.92 1.77 -0.99
C THR A 291 32.72 0.94 0.27
N ALA A 292 33.77 0.61 0.97
CA ALA A 292 33.68 -0.17 2.22
C ALA A 292 32.81 0.48 3.30
N ARG A 293 32.58 1.81 3.27
CA ARG A 293 31.78 2.56 4.25
C ARG A 293 30.71 3.43 3.65
N TRP A 294 30.85 3.90 2.42
CA TRP A 294 29.94 4.82 1.76
C TRP A 294 29.16 4.16 0.66
N GLN A 295 27.87 4.44 0.60
CA GLN A 295 27.04 4.22 -0.56
C GLN A 295 26.35 5.54 -0.89
N LEU A 296 26.66 6.09 -2.07
CA LEU A 296 26.05 7.31 -2.60
C LEU A 296 25.31 6.96 -3.88
N THR A 297 24.07 7.40 -4.01
CA THR A 297 23.29 7.17 -5.22
C THR A 297 22.70 8.49 -5.69
N ALA A 298 23.03 8.90 -6.91
CA ALA A 298 22.42 10.04 -7.59
C ALA A 298 21.55 9.54 -8.73
N ARG A 299 20.32 10.08 -8.86
CA ARG A 299 19.38 9.76 -9.96
C ARG A 299 18.77 11.02 -10.54
N GLY A 300 18.56 11.00 -11.85
CA GLY A 300 17.71 11.95 -12.56
C GLY A 300 16.61 11.19 -13.27
N ILE A 301 15.34 11.59 -13.07
CA ILE A 301 14.18 10.99 -13.72
C ILE A 301 13.55 12.02 -14.63
N LEU A 302 13.48 11.74 -15.92
CA LEU A 302 12.73 12.51 -16.90
C LEU A 302 11.34 11.90 -17.03
N HIS A 303 10.33 12.73 -16.78
CA HIS A 303 8.91 12.39 -16.89
C HIS A 303 8.33 13.07 -18.12
N CYS A 304 7.68 12.31 -19.00
CA CYS A 304 6.96 12.82 -20.17
C CYS A 304 5.55 12.23 -20.18
N TYR A 305 4.55 13.09 -20.25
CA TYR A 305 3.13 12.70 -20.26
C TYR A 305 2.41 13.40 -21.40
N TRP A 306 1.63 12.61 -22.17
CA TRP A 306 0.75 13.10 -23.23
C TRP A 306 -0.66 12.65 -22.92
N ASN A 307 -1.57 13.61 -22.77
CA ASN A 307 -2.97 13.38 -22.47
C ASN A 307 -3.81 13.54 -23.73
N HIS A 308 -4.71 12.60 -23.96
CA HIS A 308 -5.61 12.61 -25.09
C HIS A 308 -7.05 12.44 -24.61
N MET A 309 -7.98 13.09 -25.29
CA MET A 309 -9.41 13.01 -25.03
C MET A 309 -10.15 12.95 -26.36
N ARG A 310 -11.12 12.03 -26.48
CA ARG A 310 -11.85 11.86 -27.73
C ARG A 310 -12.77 13.05 -28.02
N HIS A 311 -13.49 13.53 -27.00
CA HIS A 311 -14.38 14.68 -27.09
C HIS A 311 -14.16 15.59 -25.89
N GLY A 312 -13.96 16.88 -26.11
CA GLY A 312 -13.72 17.86 -25.05
C GLY A 312 -12.26 18.31 -24.95
N THR A 313 -11.87 18.86 -23.83
CA THR A 313 -10.52 19.41 -23.60
C THR A 313 -9.70 18.44 -22.75
N ALA A 314 -8.64 17.91 -23.34
CA ALA A 314 -7.68 17.09 -22.61
C ALA A 314 -6.90 17.93 -21.58
N ALA A 315 -6.52 17.33 -20.46
CA ALA A 315 -5.58 17.96 -19.53
C ALA A 315 -4.25 18.25 -20.22
N ALA A 316 -3.51 19.24 -19.71
CA ALA A 316 -2.24 19.65 -20.29
C ALA A 316 -1.22 18.50 -20.28
N ASN A 317 -0.42 18.42 -21.33
CA ASN A 317 0.78 17.57 -21.36
C ASN A 317 1.81 18.11 -20.36
N ALA A 318 2.67 17.24 -19.86
CA ALA A 318 3.67 17.64 -18.90
C ALA A 318 5.01 16.96 -19.17
N GLN A 319 6.10 17.72 -18.97
CA GLN A 319 7.46 17.22 -18.97
C GLN A 319 8.21 17.77 -17.75
N ARG A 320 8.93 16.91 -17.05
CA ARG A 320 9.66 17.31 -15.84
C ARG A 320 10.88 16.42 -15.61
N LEU A 321 12.00 17.05 -15.23
CA LEU A 321 13.16 16.36 -14.66
C LEU A 321 13.10 16.45 -13.13
N THR A 322 13.24 15.32 -12.45
CA THR A 322 13.28 15.24 -10.99
C THR A 322 14.57 14.58 -10.52
N PRO A 323 15.37 15.27 -9.71
CA PRO A 323 16.60 14.71 -9.14
C PRO A 323 16.34 13.97 -7.84
N SER A 324 17.20 13.00 -7.53
CA SER A 324 17.34 12.44 -6.18
C SER A 324 18.81 12.16 -5.86
N LEU A 325 19.16 12.32 -4.59
CA LEU A 325 20.49 12.04 -4.05
C LEU A 325 20.32 11.35 -2.69
N THR A 326 20.90 10.17 -2.53
CA THR A 326 20.89 9.44 -1.27
C THR A 326 22.30 9.06 -0.87
N ALA A 327 22.57 9.14 0.44
CA ALA A 327 23.84 8.79 1.05
C ALA A 327 23.61 7.86 2.23
N SER A 328 24.42 6.81 2.34
CA SER A 328 24.48 5.93 3.50
C SER A 328 25.93 5.76 3.91
N TYR A 329 26.22 5.93 5.20
CA TYR A 329 27.53 5.80 5.79
C TYR A 329 27.54 4.75 6.89
N LEU A 330 28.37 3.73 6.77
CA LEU A 330 28.59 2.72 7.80
C LEU A 330 29.55 3.28 8.87
N ALA A 331 28.96 3.81 9.95
CA ALA A 331 29.71 4.46 11.04
C ALA A 331 30.39 3.44 11.96
N VAL A 332 29.68 2.36 12.32
CA VAL A 332 30.19 1.31 13.22
C VAL A 332 29.97 -0.06 12.57
N ARG A 333 30.92 -0.96 12.74
CA ARG A 333 30.87 -2.37 12.29
C ARG A 333 30.83 -3.31 13.49
N ALA A 334 30.40 -4.52 13.25
CA ALA A 334 30.21 -5.61 14.21
C ALA A 334 30.90 -5.44 15.58
N PRO A 335 30.21 -5.80 16.68
CA PRO A 335 28.92 -6.50 16.72
C PRO A 335 27.69 -5.60 16.58
N LEU A 336 27.90 -4.30 16.50
CA LEU A 336 26.89 -3.26 16.24
C LEU A 336 27.10 -2.69 14.84
N TRP A 337 26.10 -2.85 13.96
CA TRP A 337 26.09 -2.18 12.66
C TRP A 337 25.30 -0.90 12.77
N LEU A 338 25.94 0.24 12.56
CA LEU A 338 25.29 1.56 12.59
C LEU A 338 25.48 2.24 11.24
N TYR A 339 24.37 2.48 10.55
CA TYR A 339 24.32 3.25 9.32
C TYR A 339 23.69 4.62 9.58
N LEU A 340 24.33 5.66 9.13
CA LEU A 340 23.77 7.01 9.02
C LEU A 340 23.28 7.20 7.59
N ARG A 341 22.08 7.74 7.42
CA ARG A 341 21.46 7.91 6.11
C ARG A 341 20.97 9.34 5.94
N ALA A 342 21.11 9.87 4.74
CA ALA A 342 20.53 11.14 4.34
C ALA A 342 20.05 11.07 2.90
N GLY A 343 19.03 11.83 2.54
CA GLY A 343 18.54 11.84 1.18
C GLY A 343 17.70 13.06 0.86
N TYR A 344 17.81 13.49 -0.38
CA TYR A 344 16.94 14.45 -1.04
C TYR A 344 16.30 13.79 -2.26
N LYS A 345 15.00 14.03 -2.47
CA LYS A 345 14.27 13.47 -3.59
C LYS A 345 13.17 14.41 -4.04
N GLU A 346 13.05 14.58 -5.35
CA GLU A 346 11.85 15.16 -5.96
C GLU A 346 10.98 14.05 -6.56
N SER A 347 9.67 14.15 -6.43
CA SER A 347 8.69 13.27 -7.04
C SER A 347 7.61 14.10 -7.72
N PHE A 348 7.22 13.66 -8.92
CA PHE A 348 6.25 14.34 -9.78
C PHE A 348 5.03 13.45 -9.97
N ARG A 349 3.82 13.98 -9.71
CA ARG A 349 2.56 13.25 -9.84
C ARG A 349 1.60 13.99 -10.78
N MET A 350 1.21 13.32 -11.87
CA MET A 350 0.12 13.80 -12.72
C MET A 350 -1.23 13.62 -12.03
N PRO A 351 -2.20 14.53 -12.26
CA PRO A 351 -3.58 14.30 -11.84
C PRO A 351 -4.12 12.99 -12.45
N THR A 352 -4.90 12.27 -11.69
CA THR A 352 -5.56 11.03 -12.12
C THR A 352 -6.72 11.32 -13.09
N PHE A 353 -7.25 10.30 -13.75
CA PHE A 353 -8.41 10.49 -14.60
C PHE A 353 -9.65 10.92 -13.82
N THR A 354 -9.82 10.46 -12.58
CA THR A 354 -10.89 10.92 -11.70
C THR A 354 -10.71 12.39 -11.32
N GLU A 355 -9.51 12.81 -10.94
CA GLU A 355 -9.23 14.20 -10.58
C GLU A 355 -9.47 15.16 -11.76
N ASN A 356 -9.12 14.74 -12.98
CA ASN A 356 -9.32 15.57 -14.18
C ASN A 356 -10.75 15.52 -14.73
N TYR A 357 -11.41 14.36 -14.74
CA TYR A 357 -12.57 14.14 -15.62
C TYR A 357 -13.79 13.53 -14.93
N TYR A 358 -13.77 13.36 -13.60
CA TYR A 358 -14.96 12.86 -12.91
C TYR A 358 -16.11 13.88 -13.01
N TYR A 359 -17.30 13.38 -13.37
CA TYR A 359 -18.48 14.20 -13.60
C TYR A 359 -18.79 15.12 -12.40
N HIS A 360 -18.91 16.43 -12.65
CA HIS A 360 -19.11 17.53 -11.68
C HIS A 360 -17.97 17.80 -10.67
N LEU A 361 -16.98 16.92 -10.51
CA LEU A 361 -15.91 17.05 -9.53
C LEU A 361 -14.54 17.34 -10.16
N GLY A 362 -14.29 16.79 -11.34
CA GLY A 362 -13.02 16.85 -12.02
C GLY A 362 -12.72 18.20 -12.64
N SER A 363 -11.44 18.50 -12.83
CA SER A 363 -10.97 19.69 -13.55
C SER A 363 -9.79 19.36 -14.46
N ALA A 364 -9.96 19.55 -15.77
CA ALA A 364 -8.88 19.35 -16.74
C ALA A 364 -7.76 20.40 -16.64
N THR A 365 -7.96 21.46 -15.84
CA THR A 365 -6.98 22.53 -15.61
C THR A 365 -6.06 22.28 -14.42
N LEU A 366 -6.16 21.12 -13.77
CA LEU A 366 -5.30 20.78 -12.64
C LEU A 366 -3.82 20.69 -13.05
N LYS A 367 -2.99 21.29 -12.22
CA LYS A 367 -1.53 21.20 -12.34
C LYS A 367 -1.03 19.92 -11.67
N PRO A 368 0.04 19.32 -12.19
CA PRO A 368 0.72 18.22 -11.52
C PRO A 368 1.30 18.64 -10.18
N GLU A 369 1.33 17.71 -9.22
CA GLU A 369 1.96 17.93 -7.92
C GLU A 369 3.47 17.72 -7.99
N LEU A 370 4.21 18.56 -7.29
CA LEU A 370 5.65 18.42 -7.07
C LEU A 370 5.93 18.22 -5.58
N THR A 371 6.45 17.07 -5.23
CA THR A 371 6.86 16.74 -3.87
C THR A 371 8.38 16.82 -3.75
N ARG A 372 8.87 17.60 -2.78
CA ARG A 372 10.28 17.64 -2.37
C ARG A 372 10.41 17.02 -1.00
N GLN A 373 11.28 16.05 -0.88
CA GLN A 373 11.51 15.28 0.34
C GLN A 373 12.96 15.41 0.78
N LEU A 374 13.16 15.79 2.03
CA LEU A 374 14.45 15.77 2.71
C LEU A 374 14.33 14.81 3.89
N SER A 375 15.28 13.92 4.07
CA SER A 375 15.29 12.99 5.20
C SER A 375 16.71 12.72 5.68
N ALA A 376 16.82 12.52 6.98
CA ALA A 376 18.05 12.06 7.62
C ALA A 376 17.70 11.06 8.72
N GLY A 377 18.47 10.01 8.86
CA GLY A 377 18.15 8.97 9.82
C GLY A 377 19.31 8.03 10.10
N LEU A 378 19.03 7.09 10.98
CA LEU A 378 19.96 6.03 11.35
C LEU A 378 19.28 4.66 11.28
N THR A 379 20.08 3.65 10.96
CA THR A 379 19.69 2.24 11.12
C THR A 379 20.76 1.57 11.98
N MET A 380 20.32 1.01 13.07
CA MET A 380 21.16 0.24 13.99
C MET A 380 20.70 -1.22 13.97
N GLN A 381 21.62 -2.13 13.79
CA GLN A 381 21.39 -3.56 13.94
C GLN A 381 22.51 -4.14 14.80
N ALA A 382 22.15 -4.81 15.85
CA ALA A 382 23.08 -5.48 16.73
C ALA A 382 22.65 -6.92 16.95
N ALA A 383 23.65 -7.81 16.98
CA ALA A 383 23.52 -9.16 17.50
C ALA A 383 24.36 -9.24 18.77
N PRO A 384 23.81 -8.85 19.93
CA PRO A 384 24.53 -8.86 21.18
C PRO A 384 25.07 -10.26 21.47
N SER A 385 26.30 -10.35 21.97
CA SER A 385 26.95 -11.65 22.25
C SER A 385 26.27 -12.45 23.38
N ARG A 386 25.23 -11.91 23.98
CA ARG A 386 24.41 -12.58 25.00
C ARG A 386 23.40 -13.51 24.34
N LYS A 387 23.46 -14.79 24.65
CA LYS A 387 22.55 -15.83 24.11
C LYS A 387 21.06 -15.52 24.32
N TRP A 388 20.71 -14.79 25.39
CA TRP A 388 19.31 -14.42 25.68
C TRP A 388 18.80 -13.21 24.89
N TRP A 389 19.68 -12.45 24.18
CA TRP A 389 19.30 -11.31 23.36
C TRP A 389 20.00 -11.37 21.99
N PRO A 390 19.49 -12.21 21.04
CA PRO A 390 20.17 -12.46 19.78
C PRO A 390 20.05 -11.32 18.76
N LEU A 391 19.02 -10.46 18.84
CA LEU A 391 18.81 -9.40 17.84
C LEU A 391 18.14 -8.17 18.42
N VAL A 392 18.65 -7.00 18.02
CA VAL A 392 17.95 -5.73 18.08
C VAL A 392 18.18 -4.96 16.78
N ALA A 393 17.13 -4.43 16.21
CA ALA A 393 17.17 -3.55 15.04
C ALA A 393 16.32 -2.30 15.32
N LEU A 394 16.93 -1.13 15.15
CA LEU A 394 16.31 0.18 15.34
C LEU A 394 16.52 1.02 14.07
N THR A 395 15.46 1.61 13.58
CA THR A 395 15.51 2.62 12.52
C THR A 395 14.82 3.87 13.03
N ALA A 396 15.46 5.02 12.86
CA ALA A 396 14.88 6.32 13.18
C ALA A 396 15.17 7.29 12.03
N ASP A 397 14.11 7.89 11.46
CA ASP A 397 14.18 8.79 10.32
C ASP A 397 13.43 10.09 10.61
N GLY A 398 14.13 11.20 10.67
CA GLY A 398 13.56 12.53 10.59
C GLY A 398 13.33 12.93 9.14
N TYR A 399 12.23 13.61 8.84
CA TYR A 399 11.91 14.03 7.47
C TYR A 399 11.22 15.39 7.41
N TYR A 400 11.42 16.05 6.26
CA TYR A 400 10.70 17.25 5.88
C TYR A 400 10.27 17.15 4.43
N ASN A 401 8.94 17.23 4.19
CA ASN A 401 8.34 17.13 2.88
C ASN A 401 7.58 18.43 2.56
N ARG A 402 7.69 18.88 1.31
CA ARG A 402 6.89 19.97 0.76
C ARG A 402 6.19 19.50 -0.51
N VAL A 403 4.86 19.66 -0.56
CA VAL A 403 4.04 19.35 -1.73
C VAL A 403 3.50 20.65 -2.29
N ALA A 404 3.99 21.03 -3.45
CA ALA A 404 3.48 22.17 -4.20
C ALA A 404 2.34 21.73 -5.13
N ASP A 405 1.35 22.60 -5.33
CA ASP A 405 0.15 22.36 -6.16
C ASP A 405 -0.62 21.09 -5.76
N ARG A 406 -0.71 20.79 -4.46
CA ARG A 406 -1.40 19.59 -3.95
C ARG A 406 -2.84 19.55 -4.42
N ILE A 407 -3.25 18.40 -4.97
CA ILE A 407 -4.60 18.17 -5.46
C ILE A 407 -5.49 17.71 -4.30
N VAL A 408 -6.58 18.41 -4.06
CA VAL A 408 -7.55 18.12 -3.02
C VAL A 408 -8.97 18.32 -3.54
N SER A 409 -9.92 17.55 -3.00
CA SER A 409 -11.34 17.80 -3.22
C SER A 409 -11.87 18.67 -2.09
N VAL A 410 -12.46 19.79 -2.43
CA VAL A 410 -13.05 20.75 -1.49
C VAL A 410 -14.53 20.93 -1.79
N PRO A 411 -15.40 21.18 -0.78
CA PRO A 411 -16.79 21.53 -1.04
C PRO A 411 -16.84 22.89 -1.74
N TYR A 412 -17.48 22.91 -2.91
CA TYR A 412 -17.75 24.14 -3.65
C TYR A 412 -19.02 24.84 -3.15
N ASN A 413 -20.03 24.04 -2.78
CA ASN A 413 -21.23 24.44 -2.08
C ASN A 413 -21.76 23.26 -1.24
N LEU A 414 -22.95 23.38 -0.66
CA LEU A 414 -23.56 22.34 0.18
C LEU A 414 -23.75 20.98 -0.52
N PHE A 415 -23.76 20.95 -1.87
CA PHE A 415 -24.12 19.76 -2.66
C PHE A 415 -23.02 19.34 -3.64
N VAL A 416 -22.06 20.21 -3.95
CA VAL A 416 -21.06 19.99 -5.00
C VAL A 416 -19.66 20.14 -4.42
N TRP A 417 -18.84 19.14 -4.67
CA TRP A 417 -17.41 19.17 -4.42
C TRP A 417 -16.67 19.55 -5.70
N ARG A 418 -15.49 20.08 -5.58
CA ARG A 418 -14.62 20.41 -6.71
C ARG A 418 -13.19 20.02 -6.39
N THR A 419 -12.51 19.44 -7.37
CA THR A 419 -11.09 19.15 -7.27
C THR A 419 -10.27 20.36 -7.68
N VAL A 420 -9.37 20.81 -6.82
CA VAL A 420 -8.53 22.00 -7.01
C VAL A 420 -7.10 21.71 -6.58
N ASN A 421 -6.16 22.52 -7.07
CA ASN A 421 -4.82 22.55 -6.49
C ASN A 421 -4.83 23.45 -5.24
N MET A 422 -4.43 22.90 -4.10
CA MET A 422 -3.95 23.67 -2.95
C MET A 422 -2.50 24.07 -3.17
N GLY A 423 -2.08 25.25 -2.74
CA GLY A 423 -0.77 25.76 -3.07
C GLY A 423 0.39 24.99 -2.43
N ASP A 424 0.51 24.97 -1.11
CA ASP A 424 1.70 24.49 -0.40
C ASP A 424 1.32 23.72 0.87
N VAL A 425 1.69 22.47 0.92
CA VAL A 425 1.57 21.62 2.13
C VAL A 425 2.95 21.23 2.60
N ARG A 426 3.22 21.45 3.90
CA ARG A 426 4.50 21.10 4.52
C ARG A 426 4.30 20.09 5.62
N THR A 427 5.17 19.09 5.63
CA THR A 427 5.13 18.03 6.64
C THR A 427 6.51 17.82 7.22
N ALA A 428 6.62 17.97 8.53
CA ALA A 428 7.80 17.59 9.31
C ALA A 428 7.46 16.42 10.22
N GLY A 429 8.37 15.48 10.39
CA GLY A 429 8.07 14.33 11.23
C GLY A 429 9.28 13.44 11.56
N LEU A 430 9.00 12.43 12.36
CA LEU A 430 9.93 11.42 12.82
C LEU A 430 9.26 10.05 12.79
N ASP A 431 9.88 9.10 12.09
CA ASP A 431 9.48 7.68 12.09
C ASP A 431 10.49 6.87 12.89
N ILE A 432 10.02 6.04 13.81
CA ILE A 432 10.85 5.10 14.58
C ILE A 432 10.29 3.70 14.38
N THR A 433 11.16 2.74 14.07
CA THR A 433 10.82 1.31 14.01
C THR A 433 11.81 0.53 14.86
N LEU A 434 11.29 -0.31 15.74
CA LEU A 434 12.05 -1.17 16.63
C LEU A 434 11.65 -2.62 16.42
N GLN A 435 12.63 -3.49 16.25
CA GLN A 435 12.47 -4.94 16.28
C GLN A 435 13.49 -5.52 17.25
N SER A 436 13.05 -6.42 18.10
CA SER A 436 13.95 -7.10 19.03
C SER A 436 13.49 -8.51 19.30
N THR A 437 14.45 -9.41 19.44
CA THR A 437 14.23 -10.80 19.80
C THR A 437 14.96 -11.11 21.10
N TRP A 438 14.27 -11.77 22.03
CA TRP A 438 14.85 -12.28 23.27
C TRP A 438 14.57 -13.76 23.44
N GLN A 439 15.52 -14.48 24.01
CA GLN A 439 15.42 -15.88 24.38
C GLN A 439 15.77 -16.06 25.85
N PRO A 440 14.88 -15.65 26.78
CA PRO A 440 15.19 -15.63 28.22
C PRO A 440 15.51 -17.02 28.77
N VAL A 441 14.86 -18.05 28.25
CA VAL A 441 15.11 -19.46 28.56
C VAL A 441 15.05 -20.31 27.28
N PRO A 442 15.66 -21.50 27.25
CA PRO A 442 15.62 -22.39 26.10
C PRO A 442 14.17 -22.67 25.62
N ARG A 443 13.95 -22.63 24.32
CA ARG A 443 12.64 -22.84 23.65
C ARG A 443 11.56 -21.79 23.92
N HIS A 444 11.90 -20.68 24.60
CA HIS A 444 11.01 -19.53 24.75
C HIS A 444 11.61 -18.34 24.03
N THR A 445 10.84 -17.77 23.10
CA THR A 445 11.25 -16.60 22.33
C THR A 445 10.23 -15.49 22.50
N LEU A 446 10.71 -14.29 22.79
CA LEU A 446 9.92 -13.06 22.77
C LEU A 446 10.32 -12.24 21.54
N LEU A 447 9.36 -11.89 20.71
CA LEU A 447 9.54 -11.04 19.54
C LEU A 447 8.77 -9.75 19.76
N LEU A 448 9.46 -8.62 19.79
CA LEU A 448 8.89 -7.29 19.81
C LEU A 448 9.03 -6.66 18.43
N ALA A 449 7.93 -6.13 17.91
CA ALA A 449 7.93 -5.23 16.77
C ALA A 449 7.11 -3.99 17.13
N ALA A 450 7.66 -2.80 16.95
CA ALA A 450 6.99 -1.54 17.27
C ALA A 450 7.35 -0.50 16.21
N ASN A 451 6.37 0.35 15.88
CA ASN A 451 6.57 1.54 15.07
C ASN A 451 5.88 2.74 15.72
N TYR A 452 6.46 3.90 15.54
CA TYR A 452 5.92 5.17 16.00
C TYR A 452 6.19 6.25 14.97
N THR A 453 5.18 7.09 14.70
CA THR A 453 5.26 8.24 13.80
C THR A 453 4.80 9.49 14.54
N LEU A 454 5.64 10.50 14.56
CA LEU A 454 5.32 11.89 14.89
C LEU A 454 5.23 12.65 13.56
N GLN A 455 4.11 13.37 13.31
CA GLN A 455 3.89 14.02 12.03
C GLN A 455 3.11 15.32 12.18
N HIS A 456 3.72 16.43 11.78
CA HIS A 456 3.05 17.72 11.60
C HIS A 456 2.91 18.01 10.11
N SER A 457 1.68 17.94 9.59
CA SER A 457 1.35 18.16 8.17
C SER A 457 0.41 19.36 8.07
N THR A 458 0.90 20.50 7.65
CA THR A 458 0.21 21.80 7.76
C THR A 458 0.04 22.47 6.41
N ASP A 459 -1.06 23.25 6.27
CA ASP A 459 -1.35 24.06 5.11
C ASP A 459 -0.55 25.38 5.16
N HIS A 460 0.18 25.69 4.08
CA HIS A 460 0.95 26.91 3.89
C HIS A 460 0.55 27.63 2.59
N THR A 461 -0.66 27.40 2.09
CA THR A 461 -1.13 27.93 0.80
C THR A 461 -1.21 29.45 0.82
N SER A 462 -1.85 30.04 1.82
CA SER A 462 -1.99 31.48 1.99
C SER A 462 -2.34 31.85 3.42
N ASP A 463 -1.75 32.92 3.92
CA ASP A 463 -2.02 33.50 5.25
C ASP A 463 -3.43 34.08 5.37
N LYS A 464 -4.11 34.31 4.24
CA LYS A 464 -5.51 34.78 4.18
C LYS A 464 -6.53 33.66 4.38
N LEU A 465 -6.11 32.38 4.33
CA LEU A 465 -7.01 31.24 4.50
C LEU A 465 -7.15 30.87 5.98
N SER A 466 -8.35 30.47 6.37
CA SER A 466 -8.63 29.97 7.72
C SER A 466 -7.90 28.66 8.03
N THR A 467 -7.34 27.98 7.03
CA THR A 467 -6.57 26.74 7.12
C THR A 467 -5.06 26.96 7.35
N TRP A 468 -4.61 28.23 7.30
CA TRP A 468 -3.20 28.58 7.41
C TRP A 468 -2.55 28.01 8.68
N HIS A 469 -1.43 27.31 8.52
CA HIS A 469 -0.67 26.62 9.57
C HIS A 469 -1.46 25.54 10.35
N LYS A 470 -2.67 25.19 9.94
CA LYS A 470 -3.45 24.14 10.58
C LYS A 470 -3.06 22.76 10.08
N GLN A 471 -3.13 21.78 10.98
CA GLN A 471 -2.93 20.36 10.67
C GLN A 471 -3.97 19.88 9.65
N LEU A 472 -3.55 19.11 8.65
CA LEU A 472 -4.47 18.55 7.65
C LEU A 472 -5.48 17.60 8.29
N ALA A 473 -6.69 17.61 7.74
CA ALA A 473 -7.77 16.71 8.15
C ALA A 473 -7.33 15.24 8.07
N TYR A 474 -7.87 14.42 8.98
CA TYR A 474 -7.63 12.97 9.09
C TYR A 474 -6.15 12.58 9.25
N THR A 475 -5.28 13.52 9.60
CA THR A 475 -3.85 13.28 9.78
C THR A 475 -3.51 13.37 11.27
N PRO A 476 -3.28 12.24 11.97
CA PRO A 476 -2.90 12.26 13.39
C PRO A 476 -1.48 12.81 13.56
N VAL A 477 -1.25 13.57 14.63
CA VAL A 477 0.11 14.04 15.01
C VAL A 477 0.94 12.86 15.51
N HIS A 478 0.34 11.99 16.32
CA HIS A 478 0.98 10.79 16.86
C HIS A 478 0.24 9.55 16.41
N SER A 479 0.95 8.59 15.86
CA SER A 479 0.42 7.27 15.53
C SER A 479 1.47 6.19 15.73
N GLY A 480 1.04 4.96 15.92
CA GLY A 480 1.96 3.86 16.05
C GLY A 480 1.24 2.53 16.27
N ALA A 481 2.02 1.47 16.18
CA ALA A 481 1.58 0.13 16.49
C ALA A 481 2.71 -0.64 17.17
N ALA A 482 2.35 -1.57 18.04
CA ALA A 482 3.30 -2.50 18.65
C ALA A 482 2.70 -3.90 18.73
N SER A 483 3.54 -4.91 18.59
CA SER A 483 3.18 -6.30 18.85
C SER A 483 4.27 -6.99 19.63
N LEU A 484 3.86 -7.79 20.62
CA LEU A 484 4.73 -8.67 21.38
C LEU A 484 4.24 -10.11 21.19
N THR A 485 5.11 -10.97 20.67
CA THR A 485 4.84 -12.39 20.50
C THR A 485 5.70 -13.19 21.46
N TRP A 486 5.06 -13.95 22.31
CA TRP A 486 5.70 -14.98 23.11
C TRP A 486 5.51 -16.34 22.46
N GLN A 487 6.58 -16.95 22.02
CA GLN A 487 6.61 -18.31 21.48
C GLN A 487 7.11 -19.27 22.55
N SER A 488 6.32 -20.27 22.84
CA SER A 488 6.66 -21.38 23.75
C SER A 488 6.53 -22.74 23.04
N PRO A 489 7.01 -23.84 23.64
CA PRO A 489 6.84 -25.18 23.05
C PRO A 489 5.37 -25.62 22.90
N TRP A 490 4.47 -25.00 23.65
CA TRP A 490 3.07 -25.41 23.70
C TRP A 490 2.15 -24.51 22.87
N VAL A 491 2.36 -23.21 22.95
CA VAL A 491 1.50 -22.20 22.33
C VAL A 491 2.28 -20.92 22.09
N ALA A 492 1.92 -20.19 21.07
CA ALA A 492 2.36 -18.81 20.88
C ALA A 492 1.22 -17.85 21.23
N VAL A 493 1.56 -16.80 21.97
CA VAL A 493 0.66 -15.72 22.39
C VAL A 493 1.12 -14.43 21.77
N VAL A 494 0.20 -13.70 21.15
CA VAL A 494 0.46 -12.38 20.55
C VAL A 494 -0.40 -11.35 21.23
N GLY A 495 0.20 -10.29 21.74
CA GLY A 495 -0.48 -9.05 22.11
C GLY A 495 -0.16 -7.97 21.09
N SER A 496 -1.14 -7.19 20.66
CA SER A 496 -0.95 -6.10 19.72
C SER A 496 -1.74 -4.86 20.14
N VAL A 497 -1.21 -3.69 19.80
CA VAL A 497 -1.88 -2.40 19.99
C VAL A 497 -1.64 -1.52 18.77
N SER A 498 -2.67 -0.81 18.33
CA SER A 498 -2.59 0.28 17.37
C SER A 498 -3.16 1.55 17.98
N TYR A 499 -2.50 2.67 17.74
CA TYR A 499 -2.84 3.97 18.33
C TYR A 499 -2.86 5.07 17.27
N ALA A 500 -3.84 5.96 17.37
CA ALA A 500 -3.83 7.25 16.68
C ALA A 500 -4.34 8.35 17.60
N SER A 501 -3.65 9.50 17.60
CA SER A 501 -4.05 10.69 18.35
C SER A 501 -5.31 11.33 17.78
N LEU A 502 -5.78 12.39 18.41
CA LEU A 502 -6.87 13.24 17.91
C LEU A 502 -6.61 13.66 16.46
N ARG A 503 -7.66 13.68 15.63
CA ARG A 503 -7.64 14.09 14.22
C ARG A 503 -8.81 15.02 13.94
N TRP A 504 -8.60 16.03 13.11
CA TRP A 504 -9.65 16.90 12.64
C TRP A 504 -10.35 16.28 11.41
N CYS A 505 -11.67 16.47 11.26
CA CYS A 505 -12.42 16.03 10.08
C CYS A 505 -12.36 17.04 8.93
N ASN A 506 -11.88 18.25 9.18
CA ASN A 506 -11.73 19.32 8.19
C ASN A 506 -10.44 20.11 8.46
N ASN A 507 -9.96 20.80 7.43
CA ASN A 507 -8.74 21.60 7.52
C ASN A 507 -8.95 22.93 8.28
N GLU A 508 -10.18 23.37 8.49
CA GLU A 508 -10.51 24.60 9.21
C GLU A 508 -10.53 24.43 10.72
N HIS A 509 -10.43 23.20 11.23
CA HIS A 509 -10.51 22.84 12.65
C HIS A 509 -11.78 23.37 13.33
N ILE A 510 -12.91 23.17 12.67
CA ILE A 510 -14.21 23.58 13.22
C ILE A 510 -14.44 22.85 14.55
N ALA A 511 -14.87 23.58 15.56
CA ALA A 511 -15.15 23.04 16.89
C ALA A 511 -16.12 21.84 16.83
N ASN A 512 -15.88 20.82 17.65
CA ASN A 512 -16.68 19.59 17.71
C ASN A 512 -16.71 18.71 16.44
N THR A 513 -15.81 18.96 15.47
CA THR A 513 -15.64 18.08 14.29
C THR A 513 -14.39 17.22 14.37
N ASN A 514 -13.80 17.06 15.54
CA ASN A 514 -12.61 16.24 15.74
C ASN A 514 -12.99 14.79 16.09
N LEU A 515 -12.15 13.86 15.67
CA LEU A 515 -12.19 12.47 16.09
C LEU A 515 -11.26 12.27 17.28
N PRO A 516 -11.75 11.71 18.40
CA PRO A 516 -10.91 11.49 19.58
C PRO A 516 -9.78 10.49 19.30
N ALA A 517 -8.75 10.52 20.14
CA ALA A 517 -7.71 9.52 20.15
C ALA A 517 -8.28 8.12 20.47
N TYR A 518 -7.69 7.10 19.88
CA TYR A 518 -8.04 5.72 20.19
C TYR A 518 -6.80 4.83 20.28
N ALA A 519 -6.93 3.77 21.08
CA ALA A 519 -6.04 2.62 21.09
C ALA A 519 -6.90 1.37 20.89
N GLU A 520 -6.58 0.58 19.88
CA GLU A 520 -7.18 -0.72 19.65
C GLU A 520 -6.19 -1.81 20.06
N CYS A 521 -6.59 -2.69 20.96
CA CYS A 521 -5.79 -3.81 21.44
C CYS A 521 -6.33 -5.12 20.91
N GLY A 522 -5.45 -6.01 20.49
CA GLY A 522 -5.78 -7.37 20.04
C GLY A 522 -4.93 -8.41 20.73
N PHE A 523 -5.47 -9.63 20.85
CA PHE A 523 -4.74 -10.79 21.32
C PHE A 523 -4.93 -11.95 20.35
N ALA A 524 -3.88 -12.78 20.19
CA ALA A 524 -4.00 -14.00 19.43
C ALA A 524 -3.29 -15.16 20.13
N LEU A 525 -3.85 -16.34 19.98
CA LEU A 525 -3.24 -17.61 20.40
C LEU A 525 -3.10 -18.48 19.16
N TYR A 526 -1.93 -19.10 18.97
CA TYR A 526 -1.80 -20.09 17.92
C TYR A 526 -0.87 -21.23 18.32
N ARG A 527 -1.14 -22.40 17.74
CA ARG A 527 -0.31 -23.60 17.89
C ARG A 527 -0.16 -24.29 16.55
N THR A 528 1.08 -24.63 16.21
CA THR A 528 1.41 -25.47 15.06
C THR A 528 1.73 -26.88 15.52
N LEU A 529 0.95 -27.84 15.05
CA LEU A 529 1.10 -29.26 15.31
C LEU A 529 1.86 -29.87 14.12
N GLN A 530 2.99 -30.50 14.41
CA GLN A 530 3.74 -31.25 13.41
C GLN A 530 3.11 -32.65 13.29
N LEU A 531 2.61 -32.99 12.13
CA LEU A 531 2.13 -34.31 11.78
C LEU A 531 3.23 -35.03 10.98
N ARG A 532 3.07 -36.34 10.73
CA ARG A 532 4.13 -37.14 10.08
C ARG A 532 4.65 -36.57 8.77
N HIS A 533 3.78 -35.99 7.94
CA HIS A 533 4.10 -35.41 6.62
C HIS A 533 3.45 -34.07 6.37
N SER A 534 2.87 -33.45 7.39
CA SER A 534 2.10 -32.21 7.24
C SER A 534 2.16 -31.38 8.52
N GLN A 535 1.67 -30.16 8.44
CA GLN A 535 1.55 -29.24 9.58
C GLN A 535 0.11 -28.74 9.69
N LEU A 536 -0.40 -28.68 10.91
CA LEU A 536 -1.70 -28.11 11.22
C LEU A 536 -1.52 -26.93 12.17
N THR A 537 -1.85 -25.74 11.74
CA THR A 537 -1.85 -24.54 12.58
C THR A 537 -3.28 -24.15 12.94
N LEU A 538 -3.55 -24.06 14.23
CA LEU A 538 -4.80 -23.55 14.79
C LEU A 538 -4.52 -22.17 15.38
N ARG A 539 -5.37 -21.20 15.06
CA ARG A 539 -5.23 -19.82 15.54
C ARG A 539 -6.58 -19.25 15.95
N ALA A 540 -6.62 -18.56 17.10
CA ALA A 540 -7.74 -17.79 17.58
C ALA A 540 -7.30 -16.36 17.85
N ASP A 541 -8.03 -15.38 17.30
CA ASP A 541 -7.77 -13.95 17.49
C ASP A 541 -8.98 -13.30 18.19
N LEU A 542 -8.67 -12.39 19.11
CA LEU A 542 -9.58 -11.45 19.71
C LEU A 542 -9.17 -10.05 19.25
N VAL A 543 -9.95 -9.48 18.34
CA VAL A 543 -9.72 -8.14 17.77
C VAL A 543 -10.49 -7.11 18.56
N ASN A 544 -9.92 -5.93 18.80
CA ASN A 544 -10.52 -4.89 19.63
C ASN A 544 -11.00 -5.42 20.99
N ALA A 545 -10.11 -6.07 21.73
CA ALA A 545 -10.42 -6.84 22.94
C ALA A 545 -11.18 -6.04 24.02
N PHE A 546 -10.94 -4.72 24.09
CA PHE A 546 -11.58 -3.82 25.06
C PHE A 546 -12.84 -3.13 24.51
N ASP A 547 -13.35 -3.58 23.35
CA ASP A 547 -14.57 -3.05 22.70
C ASP A 547 -14.53 -1.52 22.52
N LYS A 548 -13.36 -0.98 22.15
CA LYS A 548 -13.21 0.47 21.94
C LYS A 548 -14.06 0.91 20.75
N ARG A 549 -14.97 1.84 20.98
CA ARG A 549 -15.76 2.49 19.92
C ARG A 549 -14.97 3.67 19.38
N TYR A 550 -14.70 3.67 18.07
CA TYR A 550 -13.94 4.72 17.41
C TYR A 550 -14.33 4.83 15.93
N GLU A 551 -13.89 5.91 15.32
CA GLU A 551 -14.03 6.19 13.89
C GLU A 551 -12.67 6.54 13.31
N VAL A 552 -12.38 6.07 12.11
CA VAL A 552 -11.21 6.48 11.32
C VAL A 552 -11.58 7.67 10.42
N ILE A 553 -12.76 7.60 9.83
CA ILE A 553 -13.40 8.67 9.07
C ILE A 553 -14.68 9.05 9.81
N GLY A 554 -14.95 10.33 9.94
CA GLY A 554 -16.10 10.84 10.66
C GLY A 554 -17.41 10.26 10.15
N ARG A 555 -18.26 9.79 11.05
CA ARG A 555 -19.53 9.11 10.80
C ARG A 555 -19.43 7.75 10.09
N TYR A 556 -18.24 7.14 10.11
CA TYR A 556 -18.03 5.75 9.72
C TYR A 556 -17.55 4.96 10.95
N PRO A 557 -18.47 4.46 11.78
CA PRO A 557 -18.11 3.71 12.98
C PRO A 557 -17.37 2.44 12.62
N MET A 558 -16.31 2.14 13.38
CA MET A 558 -15.55 0.91 13.24
C MET A 558 -16.18 -0.23 14.06
N PRO A 559 -15.94 -1.50 13.69
CA PRO A 559 -16.42 -2.65 14.46
C PRO A 559 -15.91 -2.63 15.90
N GLY A 560 -16.74 -3.02 16.84
CA GLY A 560 -16.34 -3.30 18.21
C GLY A 560 -15.55 -4.60 18.33
N ARG A 561 -15.56 -5.22 19.52
CA ARG A 561 -14.91 -6.51 19.75
C ARG A 561 -15.37 -7.57 18.77
N SER A 562 -14.41 -8.29 18.19
CA SER A 562 -14.68 -9.36 17.23
C SER A 562 -13.71 -10.54 17.40
N TYR A 563 -14.13 -11.72 16.96
CA TYR A 563 -13.41 -12.97 17.08
C TYR A 563 -13.09 -13.52 15.70
N ARG A 564 -11.94 -14.20 15.60
CA ARG A 564 -11.52 -14.88 14.37
C ARG A 564 -10.89 -16.22 14.74
N LEU A 565 -11.30 -17.27 14.06
CA LEU A 565 -10.74 -18.61 14.15
C LEU A 565 -10.14 -18.99 12.79
N SER A 566 -8.95 -19.53 12.77
CA SER A 566 -8.27 -19.96 11.55
C SER A 566 -7.67 -21.35 11.71
N ILE A 567 -7.87 -22.18 10.71
CA ILE A 567 -7.25 -23.51 10.56
C ILE A 567 -6.43 -23.48 9.28
N LYS A 568 -5.13 -23.73 9.39
CA LYS A 568 -4.21 -23.80 8.25
C LYS A 568 -3.56 -25.19 8.22
N TYR A 569 -3.76 -25.89 7.13
CA TYR A 569 -3.18 -27.20 6.86
C TYR A 569 -2.17 -27.10 5.73
N GLN A 570 -0.97 -27.62 5.95
CA GLN A 570 0.13 -27.59 5.00
C GLN A 570 0.64 -29.02 4.77
N LEU A 571 0.69 -29.43 3.50
CA LEU A 571 1.11 -30.74 3.02
C LEU A 571 2.47 -30.66 2.36
#